data_1901284e7ea1ced0109087ebf2ee759c
#
_entry.id   1901284e7ea1ced0109087ebf2ee759c
#
_cell.length_a   1.000
_cell.length_b   1.000
_cell.length_c   1.000
_cell.angle_alpha   90.00
_cell.angle_beta   90.00
_cell.angle_gamma   90.00
#
_symmetry.space_group_name_H-M   'P 1'
#
loop_
_entity.id
_entity.type
_entity.pdbx_description
1 polymer ?
#
loop_
_entity_poly.entity_id
_entity_poly.type
_entity_poly.pdbx_seq_one_letter_code
_entity_poly.pdbx_strand_id
1 'polypeptide(L)'
;MGALDRVTSWPVLHSAAAIVRSSDESPPATYSTVGETDRSFRLASLTKTITGLTALIACEEGSLSLDNVVDPAMCSASIHERTTLRHLLAHASGLPFDGSSPITALGRRRIYSNTGIEMVAELITASTGIAFDDYLNEAVIEPLGLTSTELRGSPAFGMWSTIDDMALLLSEYLQPSLISPETYADFITEQFAGIAGTIPGLGRFDPCPWGLGVELRGAKDPHWTGRQNAPSTFGHFGGAGTMMWVDPSIRTGLVALTDRSFDEWSEQAVSLWSEVSDATIEELRTFKA
;
A
#
# COMPACT_ATOMS: atom_id res chain seq x y z
N MET A 1 -1.81 29.25 -1.77
CA MET A 1 -2.26 28.05 -2.51
C MET A 1 -1.79 26.87 -1.66
N GLY A 2 -2.73 26.04 -1.17
CA GLY A 2 -2.41 24.87 -0.37
C GLY A 2 -1.68 23.81 -1.20
N ALA A 3 -1.01 22.87 -0.54
CA ALA A 3 -0.27 21.81 -1.22
C ALA A 3 -1.18 20.99 -2.16
N LEU A 4 -2.38 20.64 -1.69
CA LEU A 4 -3.34 19.85 -2.47
C LEU A 4 -3.96 20.59 -3.66
N ASP A 5 -3.96 21.93 -3.70
CA ASP A 5 -4.50 22.68 -4.84
C ASP A 5 -3.81 22.28 -6.16
N ARG A 6 -2.57 21.77 -6.10
CA ARG A 6 -1.81 21.27 -7.25
C ARG A 6 -2.50 20.09 -7.94
N VAL A 7 -3.21 19.25 -7.18
CA VAL A 7 -3.90 18.05 -7.68
C VAL A 7 -5.01 18.41 -8.66
N THR A 8 -5.67 19.56 -8.46
CA THR A 8 -6.75 20.01 -9.35
C THR A 8 -6.28 20.42 -10.75
N SER A 9 -4.96 20.60 -10.93
CA SER A 9 -4.35 20.97 -12.21
C SER A 9 -3.71 19.78 -12.95
N TRP A 10 -3.83 18.58 -12.39
CA TRP A 10 -3.28 17.38 -13.05
C TRP A 10 -4.01 17.08 -14.37
N PRO A 11 -3.31 16.50 -15.36
CA PRO A 11 -3.90 16.23 -16.67
C PRO A 11 -4.80 14.97 -16.65
N VAL A 12 -5.80 14.98 -15.79
CA VAL A 12 -6.78 13.91 -15.55
C VAL A 12 -8.20 14.49 -15.60
N LEU A 13 -9.20 13.66 -15.82
CA LEU A 13 -10.57 14.15 -15.88
C LEU A 13 -11.13 14.38 -14.46
N HIS A 14 -10.86 13.45 -13.56
CA HIS A 14 -11.25 13.51 -12.16
C HIS A 14 -10.08 13.22 -11.25
N SER A 15 -9.96 14.00 -10.19
CA SER A 15 -8.97 13.79 -9.14
C SER A 15 -9.50 14.21 -7.78
N ALA A 16 -9.03 13.53 -6.75
CA ALA A 16 -9.26 13.92 -5.36
C ALA A 16 -8.05 13.57 -4.51
N ALA A 17 -7.81 14.32 -3.45
CA ALA A 17 -6.70 14.06 -2.53
C ALA A 17 -7.05 14.45 -1.10
N ALA A 18 -6.36 13.81 -0.14
CA ALA A 18 -6.46 14.13 1.28
C ALA A 18 -5.08 14.08 1.94
N ILE A 19 -4.89 14.95 2.91
CA ILE A 19 -3.81 14.91 3.90
C ILE A 19 -4.42 14.57 5.26
N VAL A 20 -3.85 13.56 5.92
CA VAL A 20 -4.21 13.17 7.29
C VAL A 20 -3.01 13.38 8.20
N ARG A 21 -3.23 13.90 9.39
CA ARG A 21 -2.18 14.16 10.38
C ARG A 21 -2.57 13.67 11.76
N SER A 22 -1.56 13.28 12.52
CA SER A 22 -1.67 13.10 13.97
C SER A 22 -0.61 13.93 14.71
N SER A 23 -0.78 14.09 16.03
CA SER A 23 0.20 14.70 16.91
C SER A 23 0.24 13.91 18.24
N ASP A 24 1.13 14.31 19.16
CA ASP A 24 1.16 13.73 20.51
C ASP A 24 -0.13 14.03 21.31
N GLU A 25 -0.81 15.12 20.94
CA GLU A 25 -2.00 15.62 21.67
C GLU A 25 -3.31 15.29 20.97
N SER A 26 -3.26 14.81 19.71
CA SER A 26 -4.46 14.60 18.89
C SER A 26 -4.35 13.34 18.03
N PRO A 27 -5.42 12.50 17.99
CA PRO A 27 -5.48 11.36 17.08
C PRO A 27 -5.41 11.81 15.61
N PRO A 28 -5.19 10.88 14.66
CA PRO A 28 -5.23 11.19 13.26
C PRO A 28 -6.54 11.84 12.85
N ALA A 29 -6.43 12.91 12.06
CA ALA A 29 -7.59 13.61 11.50
C ALA A 29 -7.25 14.16 10.12
N THR A 30 -8.26 14.31 9.28
CA THR A 30 -8.12 14.93 7.97
C THR A 30 -7.73 16.41 8.15
N TYR A 31 -6.54 16.76 7.64
CA TYR A 31 -6.01 18.12 7.67
C TYR A 31 -6.53 18.95 6.50
N SER A 32 -6.58 18.38 5.31
CA SER A 32 -7.03 19.05 4.10
C SER A 32 -7.53 18.02 3.08
N THR A 33 -8.53 18.41 2.29
CA THR A 33 -9.04 17.65 1.14
C THR A 33 -9.23 18.53 -0.07
N VAL A 34 -9.20 17.95 -1.25
CA VAL A 34 -9.48 18.61 -2.53
C VAL A 34 -10.14 17.64 -3.50
N GLY A 35 -10.94 18.16 -4.42
CA GLY A 35 -11.59 17.40 -5.47
C GLY A 35 -12.89 16.73 -5.03
N GLU A 36 -13.31 15.69 -5.76
CA GLU A 36 -14.56 14.95 -5.54
C GLU A 36 -14.34 13.85 -4.49
N THR A 37 -14.45 14.19 -3.20
CA THR A 37 -14.05 13.31 -2.09
C THR A 37 -14.95 12.09 -1.91
N ASP A 38 -16.20 12.17 -2.36
CA ASP A 38 -17.22 11.11 -2.31
C ASP A 38 -17.26 10.25 -3.60
N ARG A 39 -16.49 10.64 -4.63
CA ARG A 39 -16.39 9.86 -5.88
C ARG A 39 -15.61 8.57 -5.62
N SER A 40 -16.16 7.45 -6.13
CA SER A 40 -15.47 6.17 -6.14
C SER A 40 -14.40 6.11 -7.24
N PHE A 41 -13.17 5.79 -6.87
CA PHE A 41 -12.03 5.60 -7.75
C PHE A 41 -11.51 4.17 -7.64
N ARG A 42 -10.98 3.65 -8.75
CA ARG A 42 -10.25 2.38 -8.72
C ARG A 42 -8.89 2.59 -8.05
N LEU A 43 -8.61 1.82 -7.01
CA LEU A 43 -7.35 1.93 -6.26
C LEU A 43 -6.16 1.31 -6.98
N ALA A 44 -6.40 0.32 -7.83
CA ALA A 44 -5.37 -0.54 -8.40
C ALA A 44 -4.45 -1.09 -7.30
N SER A 45 -3.14 -0.97 -7.41
CA SER A 45 -2.19 -1.60 -6.49
C SER A 45 -2.16 -1.04 -5.07
N LEU A 46 -2.87 0.06 -4.76
CA LEU A 46 -3.11 0.44 -3.37
C LEU A 46 -3.85 -0.67 -2.61
N THR A 47 -4.65 -1.49 -3.31
CA THR A 47 -5.29 -2.70 -2.78
C THR A 47 -4.34 -3.57 -1.97
N LYS A 48 -3.08 -3.71 -2.40
CA LYS A 48 -2.08 -4.56 -1.75
C LYS A 48 -1.81 -4.17 -0.30
N THR A 49 -1.87 -2.89 0.01
CA THR A 49 -1.66 -2.42 1.39
C THR A 49 -2.79 -2.87 2.31
N ILE A 50 -4.01 -2.90 1.79
CA ILE A 50 -5.21 -3.34 2.51
C ILE A 50 -5.19 -4.87 2.67
N THR A 51 -4.87 -5.61 1.60
CA THR A 51 -4.69 -7.07 1.65
C THR A 51 -3.57 -7.47 2.62
N GLY A 52 -2.48 -6.68 2.67
CA GLY A 52 -1.41 -6.86 3.65
C GLY A 52 -1.90 -6.70 5.08
N LEU A 53 -2.64 -5.63 5.38
CA LEU A 53 -3.25 -5.40 6.69
C LEU A 53 -4.20 -6.55 7.07
N THR A 54 -5.07 -6.97 6.14
CA THR A 54 -6.00 -8.09 6.33
C THR A 54 -5.27 -9.38 6.70
N ALA A 55 -4.15 -9.67 6.04
CA ALA A 55 -3.33 -10.85 6.35
C ALA A 55 -2.67 -10.76 7.72
N LEU A 56 -2.27 -9.58 8.16
CA LEU A 56 -1.69 -9.37 9.49
C LEU A 56 -2.72 -9.56 10.61
N ILE A 57 -3.97 -9.13 10.39
CA ILE A 57 -5.08 -9.43 11.30
C ILE A 57 -5.27 -10.95 11.42
N ALA A 58 -5.31 -11.68 10.30
CA ALA A 58 -5.41 -13.14 10.32
C ALA A 58 -4.22 -13.82 11.05
N CYS A 59 -3.03 -13.20 11.03
CA CYS A 59 -1.90 -13.68 11.82
C CYS A 59 -2.11 -13.45 13.32
N GLU A 60 -2.62 -12.30 13.75
CA GLU A 60 -2.89 -12.01 15.17
C GLU A 60 -4.02 -12.88 15.72
N GLU A 61 -5.01 -13.21 14.91
CA GLU A 61 -6.06 -14.17 15.25
C GLU A 61 -5.57 -15.63 15.32
N GLY A 62 -4.34 -15.89 14.86
CA GLY A 62 -3.74 -17.23 14.86
C GLY A 62 -4.17 -18.13 13.71
N SER A 63 -4.92 -17.60 12.74
CA SER A 63 -5.35 -18.34 11.55
C SER A 63 -4.23 -18.54 10.54
N LEU A 64 -3.26 -17.59 10.50
CA LEU A 64 -2.05 -17.63 9.67
C LEU A 64 -0.80 -17.41 10.52
N SER A 65 0.35 -17.59 9.91
CA SER A 65 1.66 -17.24 10.48
C SER A 65 2.54 -16.64 9.38
N LEU A 66 3.21 -15.53 9.71
CA LEU A 66 4.14 -14.89 8.78
C LEU A 66 5.30 -15.82 8.37
N ASP A 67 5.76 -16.67 9.29
CA ASP A 67 7.03 -17.40 9.17
C ASP A 67 6.88 -18.92 9.02
N ASN A 68 5.66 -19.45 9.18
CA ASN A 68 5.40 -20.84 8.86
C ASN A 68 5.46 -21.09 7.35
N VAL A 69 6.01 -22.23 6.97
CA VAL A 69 6.03 -22.65 5.56
C VAL A 69 4.60 -22.86 5.07
N VAL A 70 4.29 -22.24 3.95
CA VAL A 70 2.98 -22.36 3.29
C VAL A 70 2.82 -23.76 2.72
N ASP A 71 1.68 -24.39 2.96
CA ASP A 71 1.33 -25.65 2.31
C ASP A 71 1.00 -25.39 0.82
N PRO A 72 1.77 -25.96 -0.13
CA PRO A 72 1.51 -25.79 -1.56
C PRO A 72 0.10 -26.24 -1.99
N ALA A 73 -0.56 -27.12 -1.23
CA ALA A 73 -1.92 -27.57 -1.53
C ALA A 73 -2.97 -26.46 -1.33
N MET A 74 -2.62 -25.39 -0.59
CA MET A 74 -3.48 -24.22 -0.37
C MET A 74 -3.33 -23.13 -1.45
N CYS A 75 -2.50 -23.38 -2.47
CA CYS A 75 -2.08 -22.35 -3.44
C CYS A 75 -2.50 -22.74 -4.87
N SER A 76 -3.00 -21.77 -5.62
CA SER A 76 -3.31 -21.92 -7.05
C SER A 76 -2.07 -21.92 -7.94
N ALA A 77 -0.98 -21.26 -7.50
CA ALA A 77 0.30 -21.23 -8.19
C ALA A 77 1.36 -22.11 -7.50
N SER A 78 2.33 -22.59 -8.27
CA SER A 78 3.49 -23.29 -7.71
C SER A 78 4.34 -22.34 -6.87
N ILE A 79 4.90 -22.84 -5.78
CA ILE A 79 5.78 -22.08 -4.88
C ILE A 79 7.05 -22.85 -4.57
N HIS A 80 8.07 -22.16 -4.08
CA HIS A 80 9.22 -22.85 -3.48
C HIS A 80 8.80 -23.55 -2.18
N GLU A 81 9.39 -24.71 -1.89
CA GLU A 81 9.08 -25.54 -0.71
C GLU A 81 9.24 -24.84 0.66
N ARG A 82 9.96 -23.73 0.70
CA ARG A 82 10.20 -22.92 1.91
C ARG A 82 9.53 -21.56 1.85
N THR A 83 8.56 -21.36 0.96
CA THR A 83 7.82 -20.11 0.89
C THR A 83 7.01 -19.89 2.15
N THR A 84 7.01 -18.67 2.68
CA THR A 84 6.20 -18.23 3.82
C THR A 84 5.29 -17.08 3.40
N LEU A 85 4.29 -16.75 4.21
CA LEU A 85 3.43 -15.58 4.00
C LEU A 85 4.26 -14.28 3.89
N ARG A 86 5.31 -14.14 4.72
CA ARG A 86 6.27 -13.04 4.67
C ARG A 86 6.92 -12.89 3.29
N HIS A 87 7.28 -13.98 2.62
CA HIS A 87 7.84 -13.93 1.26
C HIS A 87 6.84 -13.41 0.23
N LEU A 88 5.57 -13.79 0.35
CA LEU A 88 4.49 -13.34 -0.55
C LEU A 88 4.23 -11.85 -0.39
N LEU A 89 3.97 -11.41 0.84
CA LEU A 89 3.68 -10.00 1.17
C LEU A 89 4.84 -9.06 0.81
N ALA A 90 6.08 -9.50 0.98
CA ALA A 90 7.26 -8.71 0.67
C ALA A 90 7.77 -8.85 -0.77
N HIS A 91 7.03 -9.51 -1.66
CA HIS A 91 7.45 -9.74 -3.04
C HIS A 91 8.80 -10.45 -3.18
N ALA A 92 9.13 -11.34 -2.24
CA ALA A 92 10.39 -12.10 -2.17
C ALA A 92 10.20 -13.59 -2.48
N SER A 93 9.01 -14.01 -2.88
CA SER A 93 8.67 -15.41 -3.19
C SER A 93 9.29 -15.93 -4.49
N GLY A 94 9.72 -15.03 -5.37
CA GLY A 94 10.20 -15.38 -6.72
C GLY A 94 9.09 -15.51 -7.76
N LEU A 95 7.82 -15.36 -7.38
CA LEU A 95 6.70 -15.35 -8.32
C LEU A 95 6.77 -14.13 -9.25
N PRO A 96 6.37 -14.27 -10.53
CA PRO A 96 6.35 -13.15 -11.48
C PRO A 96 5.22 -12.15 -11.17
N PHE A 97 5.16 -11.08 -11.95
CA PHE A 97 4.06 -10.08 -11.89
C PHE A 97 2.70 -10.78 -11.99
N ASP A 98 2.51 -11.55 -13.06
CA ASP A 98 1.40 -12.47 -13.26
C ASP A 98 1.96 -13.81 -13.76
N GLY A 99 1.50 -14.94 -13.22
CA GLY A 99 1.93 -16.27 -13.65
C GLY A 99 1.90 -17.30 -12.53
N SER A 100 2.04 -18.55 -12.89
CA SER A 100 1.78 -19.72 -12.03
C SER A 100 3.02 -20.38 -11.45
N SER A 101 4.22 -19.84 -11.68
CA SER A 101 5.47 -20.49 -11.22
C SER A 101 6.57 -19.47 -10.94
N PRO A 102 7.43 -19.69 -9.92
CA PRO A 102 8.56 -18.83 -9.64
C PRO A 102 9.55 -18.71 -10.80
N ILE A 103 10.03 -17.51 -11.05
CA ILE A 103 11.03 -17.19 -12.09
C ILE A 103 12.43 -16.92 -11.50
N THR A 104 12.57 -16.91 -10.19
CA THR A 104 13.84 -16.78 -9.47
C THR A 104 13.76 -17.49 -8.13
N ALA A 105 14.93 -17.77 -7.54
CA ALA A 105 15.01 -18.41 -6.22
C ALA A 105 14.38 -17.53 -5.13
N LEU A 106 13.87 -18.21 -4.09
CA LEU A 106 13.26 -17.60 -2.91
C LEU A 106 14.22 -16.60 -2.23
N GLY A 107 13.75 -15.42 -1.89
CA GLY A 107 14.51 -14.37 -1.21
C GLY A 107 15.69 -13.79 -2.01
N ARG A 108 15.88 -14.18 -3.27
CA ARG A 108 17.03 -13.76 -4.09
C ARG A 108 16.96 -12.31 -4.51
N ARG A 109 15.77 -11.87 -4.85
CA ARG A 109 15.48 -10.51 -5.27
C ARG A 109 13.99 -10.22 -5.15
N ARG A 110 13.64 -8.96 -5.14
CA ARG A 110 12.26 -8.53 -5.10
C ARG A 110 11.66 -8.56 -6.51
N ILE A 111 10.64 -9.38 -6.68
CA ILE A 111 9.84 -9.48 -7.91
C ILE A 111 8.43 -9.03 -7.53
N TYR A 112 8.05 -7.85 -7.98
CA TYR A 112 6.69 -7.34 -7.77
C TYR A 112 5.67 -8.31 -8.39
N SER A 113 4.73 -8.83 -7.60
CA SER A 113 3.87 -9.94 -7.97
C SER A 113 2.42 -9.71 -7.54
N ASN A 114 1.50 -9.70 -8.50
CA ASN A 114 0.06 -9.81 -8.22
C ASN A 114 -0.27 -11.21 -7.73
N THR A 115 0.24 -12.24 -8.41
CA THR A 115 0.03 -13.65 -8.04
C THR A 115 0.37 -13.90 -6.57
N GLY A 116 1.50 -13.35 -6.08
CA GLY A 116 1.88 -13.51 -4.67
C GLY A 116 0.86 -12.93 -3.70
N ILE A 117 0.24 -11.79 -4.03
CA ILE A 117 -0.79 -11.18 -3.19
C ILE A 117 -2.14 -11.88 -3.34
N GLU A 118 -2.48 -12.38 -4.53
CA GLU A 118 -3.68 -13.21 -4.72
C GLU A 118 -3.60 -14.49 -3.90
N MET A 119 -2.42 -15.11 -3.83
CA MET A 119 -2.19 -16.26 -2.95
C MET A 119 -2.32 -15.93 -1.46
N VAL A 120 -2.00 -14.72 -1.01
CA VAL A 120 -2.27 -14.29 0.37
C VAL A 120 -3.77 -14.40 0.68
N ALA A 121 -4.63 -13.95 -0.23
CA ALA A 121 -6.08 -14.07 -0.08
C ALA A 121 -6.56 -15.53 -0.11
N GLU A 122 -5.97 -16.37 -0.97
CA GLU A 122 -6.25 -17.81 -0.98
C GLU A 122 -5.90 -18.47 0.36
N LEU A 123 -4.75 -18.10 0.95
CA LEU A 123 -4.31 -18.60 2.25
C LEU A 123 -5.25 -18.18 3.38
N ILE A 124 -5.74 -16.94 3.38
CA ILE A 124 -6.74 -16.47 4.34
C ILE A 124 -8.00 -17.32 4.21
N THR A 125 -8.54 -17.48 3.01
CA THR A 125 -9.72 -18.30 2.75
C THR A 125 -9.53 -19.75 3.19
N ALA A 126 -8.40 -20.36 2.84
CA ALA A 126 -8.13 -21.76 3.17
C ALA A 126 -7.94 -21.99 4.68
N SER A 127 -7.37 -21.03 5.41
CA SER A 127 -7.08 -21.15 6.83
C SER A 127 -8.28 -20.81 7.71
N THR A 128 -9.13 -19.86 7.30
CA THR A 128 -10.29 -19.41 8.07
C THR A 128 -11.58 -20.15 7.68
N GLY A 129 -11.67 -20.64 6.46
CA GLY A 129 -12.92 -21.15 5.86
C GLY A 129 -13.89 -20.03 5.44
N ILE A 130 -13.50 -18.77 5.54
CA ILE A 130 -14.29 -17.58 5.16
C ILE A 130 -13.77 -17.09 3.80
N ALA A 131 -14.66 -16.73 2.89
CA ALA A 131 -14.23 -16.12 1.61
C ALA A 131 -13.45 -14.84 1.88
N PHE A 132 -12.41 -14.59 1.08
CA PHE A 132 -11.53 -13.43 1.33
C PHE A 132 -12.29 -12.10 1.40
N ASP A 133 -13.28 -11.90 0.52
CA ASP A 133 -14.08 -10.68 0.48
C ASP A 133 -14.89 -10.47 1.78
N ASP A 134 -15.46 -11.55 2.31
CA ASP A 134 -16.21 -11.51 3.57
C ASP A 134 -15.24 -11.26 4.74
N TYR A 135 -14.09 -11.96 4.76
CA TYR A 135 -13.07 -11.75 5.79
C TYR A 135 -12.51 -10.32 5.78
N LEU A 136 -12.21 -9.77 4.59
CA LEU A 136 -11.78 -8.38 4.41
C LEU A 136 -12.82 -7.39 4.95
N ASN A 137 -14.10 -7.62 4.65
CA ASN A 137 -15.18 -6.78 5.15
C ASN A 137 -15.25 -6.78 6.67
N GLU A 138 -15.27 -7.96 7.30
CA GLU A 138 -15.35 -8.11 8.75
C GLU A 138 -14.10 -7.60 9.48
N ALA A 139 -12.91 -7.85 8.92
CA ALA A 139 -11.64 -7.54 9.57
C ALA A 139 -11.17 -6.09 9.37
N VAL A 140 -11.53 -5.44 8.26
CA VAL A 140 -10.97 -4.12 7.90
C VAL A 140 -12.06 -3.10 7.56
N ILE A 141 -12.96 -3.43 6.62
CA ILE A 141 -13.89 -2.45 6.04
C ILE A 141 -14.88 -1.95 7.09
N GLU A 142 -15.56 -2.86 7.76
CA GLU A 142 -16.57 -2.53 8.80
C GLU A 142 -15.95 -1.87 10.03
N PRO A 143 -14.86 -2.40 10.63
CA PRO A 143 -14.24 -1.77 11.80
C PRO A 143 -13.73 -0.36 11.56
N LEU A 144 -13.24 -0.06 10.35
CA LEU A 144 -12.78 1.28 9.98
C LEU A 144 -13.90 2.19 9.45
N GLY A 145 -15.11 1.66 9.23
CA GLY A 145 -16.23 2.43 8.70
C GLY A 145 -16.04 2.85 7.23
N LEU A 146 -15.35 2.06 6.42
CA LEU A 146 -15.07 2.34 5.01
C LEU A 146 -16.30 2.04 4.13
N THR A 147 -17.35 2.81 4.30
CA THR A 147 -18.69 2.52 3.75
C THR A 147 -18.80 2.61 2.23
N SER A 148 -17.82 3.20 1.58
CA SER A 148 -17.75 3.37 0.11
C SER A 148 -16.57 2.58 -0.50
N THR A 149 -16.00 1.66 0.27
CA THR A 149 -14.86 0.82 -0.16
C THR A 149 -15.33 -0.60 -0.40
N GLU A 150 -14.99 -1.15 -1.57
CA GLU A 150 -15.36 -2.52 -1.93
C GLU A 150 -14.29 -3.18 -2.80
N LEU A 151 -14.19 -4.51 -2.71
CA LEU A 151 -13.36 -5.31 -3.61
C LEU A 151 -14.19 -5.75 -4.83
N ARG A 152 -13.70 -5.40 -6.03
CA ARG A 152 -14.29 -5.79 -7.31
C ARG A 152 -13.28 -6.58 -8.13
N GLY A 153 -13.03 -7.82 -7.74
CA GLY A 153 -12.10 -8.72 -8.43
C GLY A 153 -10.85 -9.06 -7.64
N SER A 154 -9.65 -8.86 -8.20
CA SER A 154 -8.40 -9.33 -7.59
C SER A 154 -8.05 -8.64 -6.28
N PRO A 155 -7.69 -9.38 -5.21
CA PRO A 155 -7.16 -8.84 -3.96
C PRO A 155 -5.81 -8.14 -4.12
N ALA A 156 -5.19 -8.19 -5.30
CA ALA A 156 -3.97 -7.47 -5.59
C ALA A 156 -4.21 -6.06 -6.18
N PHE A 157 -5.38 -5.80 -6.80
CA PHE A 157 -5.60 -4.54 -7.53
C PHE A 157 -7.08 -4.17 -7.77
N GLY A 158 -8.02 -4.89 -7.15
CA GLY A 158 -9.44 -4.80 -7.44
C GLY A 158 -10.24 -3.86 -6.54
N MET A 159 -9.65 -3.22 -5.53
CA MET A 159 -10.38 -2.32 -4.64
C MET A 159 -10.79 -1.02 -5.34
N TRP A 160 -11.98 -0.56 -4.96
CA TRP A 160 -12.53 0.76 -5.26
C TRP A 160 -12.83 1.48 -3.96
N SER A 161 -12.59 2.78 -3.90
CA SER A 161 -12.81 3.58 -2.69
C SER A 161 -12.98 5.05 -3.01
N THR A 162 -13.34 5.84 -2.01
CA THR A 162 -13.42 7.30 -2.04
C THR A 162 -12.23 7.91 -1.30
N ILE A 163 -12.00 9.23 -1.47
CA ILE A 163 -10.99 9.94 -0.67
C ILE A 163 -11.38 9.96 0.81
N ASP A 164 -12.65 10.06 1.13
CA ASP A 164 -13.12 10.09 2.51
C ASP A 164 -12.78 8.76 3.23
N ASP A 165 -13.05 7.61 2.61
CA ASP A 165 -12.67 6.31 3.15
C ASP A 165 -11.14 6.11 3.20
N MET A 166 -10.41 6.57 2.18
CA MET A 166 -8.95 6.47 2.17
C MET A 166 -8.30 7.35 3.24
N ALA A 167 -8.93 8.44 3.66
CA ALA A 167 -8.48 9.24 4.80
C ALA A 167 -8.66 8.48 6.14
N LEU A 168 -9.72 7.68 6.28
CA LEU A 168 -9.88 6.77 7.43
C LEU A 168 -8.81 5.69 7.43
N LEU A 169 -8.51 5.09 6.27
CA LEU A 169 -7.43 4.12 6.14
C LEU A 169 -6.05 4.73 6.46
N LEU A 170 -5.78 5.96 6.02
CA LEU A 170 -4.56 6.68 6.41
C LEU A 170 -4.49 6.92 7.92
N SER A 171 -5.63 7.16 8.57
CA SER A 171 -5.71 7.30 10.03
C SER A 171 -5.29 6.01 10.73
N GLU A 172 -5.74 4.85 10.22
CA GLU A 172 -5.31 3.54 10.71
C GLU A 172 -3.80 3.33 10.52
N TYR A 173 -3.25 3.69 9.37
CA TYR A 173 -1.80 3.56 9.13
C TYR A 173 -0.94 4.55 9.92
N LEU A 174 -1.49 5.65 10.38
CA LEU A 174 -0.80 6.61 11.26
C LEU A 174 -0.87 6.21 12.74
N GLN A 175 -1.97 5.59 13.15
CA GLN A 175 -2.20 5.14 14.52
C GLN A 175 -3.03 3.84 14.46
N PRO A 176 -2.37 2.68 14.32
CA PRO A 176 -3.04 1.41 14.15
C PRO A 176 -3.91 1.04 15.35
N SER A 177 -5.10 0.56 15.06
CA SER A 177 -6.10 0.06 16.01
C SER A 177 -6.50 -1.40 15.76
N LEU A 178 -6.29 -1.89 14.53
CA LEU A 178 -6.67 -3.24 14.11
C LEU A 178 -5.58 -4.28 14.35
N ILE A 179 -4.34 -3.83 14.52
CA ILE A 179 -3.17 -4.68 14.78
C ILE A 179 -2.34 -4.13 15.93
N SER A 180 -1.60 -5.01 16.60
CA SER A 180 -0.72 -4.63 17.71
C SER A 180 0.46 -3.75 17.26
N PRO A 181 1.08 -2.99 18.17
CA PRO A 181 2.27 -2.21 17.84
C PRO A 181 3.42 -3.06 17.29
N GLU A 182 3.57 -4.29 17.74
CA GLU A 182 4.57 -5.25 17.29
C GLU A 182 4.32 -5.67 15.85
N THR A 183 3.10 -6.02 15.51
CA THR A 183 2.68 -6.38 14.15
C THR A 183 2.77 -5.18 13.21
N TYR A 184 2.42 -3.99 13.68
CA TYR A 184 2.58 -2.77 12.92
C TYR A 184 4.06 -2.45 12.62
N ALA A 185 4.94 -2.66 13.59
CA ALA A 185 6.38 -2.50 13.36
C ALA A 185 6.89 -3.46 12.28
N ASP A 186 6.43 -4.71 12.27
CA ASP A 186 6.74 -5.68 11.20
C ASP A 186 6.18 -5.24 9.83
N PHE A 187 4.95 -4.69 9.81
CA PHE A 187 4.27 -4.22 8.60
C PHE A 187 5.11 -3.20 7.84
N ILE A 188 5.69 -2.22 8.54
CA ILE A 188 6.42 -1.09 7.97
C ILE A 188 7.95 -1.23 8.02
N THR A 189 8.47 -2.38 8.44
CA THR A 189 9.92 -2.66 8.48
C THR A 189 10.36 -3.40 7.21
N GLU A 190 11.59 -3.11 6.75
CA GLU A 190 12.16 -3.80 5.58
C GLU A 190 12.27 -5.30 5.81
N GLN A 191 11.58 -6.06 4.98
CA GLN A 191 11.66 -7.51 4.93
C GLN A 191 12.74 -7.95 3.94
N PHE A 192 13.50 -9.00 4.28
CA PHE A 192 14.59 -9.50 3.43
C PHE A 192 15.53 -8.36 2.98
N ALA A 193 16.13 -7.69 3.96
CA ALA A 193 16.94 -6.50 3.76
C ALA A 193 18.06 -6.68 2.71
N GLY A 194 18.33 -5.60 1.97
CA GLY A 194 19.44 -5.53 1.04
C GLY A 194 19.21 -6.21 -0.32
N ILE A 195 18.03 -6.78 -0.60
CA ILE A 195 17.77 -7.38 -1.92
C ILE A 195 17.38 -6.33 -2.95
N ALA A 196 17.93 -6.49 -4.16
CA ALA A 196 17.56 -5.67 -5.32
C ALA A 196 16.18 -6.05 -5.86
N GLY A 197 15.51 -5.10 -6.52
CA GLY A 197 14.20 -5.34 -7.14
C GLY A 197 13.90 -4.38 -8.26
N THR A 198 12.77 -4.61 -8.93
CA THR A 198 12.24 -3.73 -9.98
C THR A 198 10.82 -3.33 -9.60
N ILE A 199 10.56 -2.03 -9.61
CA ILE A 199 9.23 -1.47 -9.42
C ILE A 199 8.67 -1.16 -10.81
N PRO A 200 7.51 -1.75 -11.20
CA PRO A 200 6.90 -1.49 -12.49
C PRO A 200 6.70 0.01 -12.73
N GLY A 201 7.11 0.49 -13.91
CA GLY A 201 7.00 1.91 -14.29
C GLY A 201 8.04 2.86 -13.69
N LEU A 202 8.87 2.41 -12.72
CA LEU A 202 9.93 3.24 -12.11
C LEU A 202 11.33 2.73 -12.37
N GLY A 203 11.51 1.40 -12.52
CA GLY A 203 12.81 0.82 -12.80
C GLY A 203 13.39 -0.03 -11.68
N ARG A 204 14.71 -0.30 -11.78
CA ARG A 204 15.45 -1.14 -10.84
C ARG A 204 16.06 -0.31 -9.70
N PHE A 205 15.95 -0.85 -8.50
CA PHE A 205 16.59 -0.33 -7.29
C PHE A 205 17.44 -1.41 -6.62
N ASP A 206 18.55 -0.98 -5.99
CA ASP A 206 19.47 -1.85 -5.28
C ASP A 206 20.05 -1.10 -4.05
N PRO A 207 19.55 -1.33 -2.84
CA PRO A 207 18.43 -2.21 -2.48
C PRO A 207 17.05 -1.67 -2.90
N CYS A 208 16.05 -2.57 -2.87
CA CYS A 208 14.64 -2.23 -3.09
C CYS A 208 13.84 -2.59 -1.82
N PRO A 209 13.81 -1.73 -0.78
CA PRO A 209 13.16 -2.03 0.48
C PRO A 209 11.65 -2.15 0.33
N TRP A 210 11.07 -3.10 1.10
CA TRP A 210 9.65 -3.43 1.10
C TRP A 210 9.22 -4.01 2.44
N GLY A 211 8.06 -3.59 2.96
CA GLY A 211 7.41 -4.15 4.14
C GLY A 211 6.48 -5.32 3.80
N LEU A 212 5.42 -5.51 4.57
CA LEU A 212 4.43 -6.58 4.39
C LEU A 212 3.21 -6.08 3.61
N GLY A 213 3.35 -5.93 2.28
CA GLY A 213 2.31 -5.38 1.40
C GLY A 213 2.44 -3.88 1.13
N VAL A 214 3.46 -3.23 1.69
CA VAL A 214 3.77 -1.81 1.48
C VAL A 214 5.17 -1.62 0.92
N GLU A 215 5.32 -0.67 0.00
CA GLU A 215 6.63 -0.22 -0.45
C GLU A 215 7.25 0.72 0.59
N LEU A 216 8.55 0.57 0.85
CA LEU A 216 9.33 1.51 1.65
C LEU A 216 10.13 2.43 0.72
N ARG A 217 10.13 3.73 1.00
CA ARG A 217 10.92 4.69 0.23
C ARG A 217 12.42 4.36 0.27
N GLY A 218 12.95 4.19 1.47
CA GLY A 218 14.40 3.99 1.63
C GLY A 218 15.21 5.11 0.98
N ALA A 219 16.30 4.74 0.32
CA ALA A 219 17.17 5.66 -0.42
C ALA A 219 16.91 5.71 -1.92
N LYS A 220 15.73 5.24 -2.38
CA LYS A 220 15.38 5.25 -3.82
C LYS A 220 15.32 6.68 -4.35
N ASP A 221 16.00 6.94 -5.46
CA ASP A 221 15.98 8.22 -6.16
C ASP A 221 16.24 7.97 -7.67
N PRO A 222 15.38 8.44 -8.60
CA PRO A 222 14.11 9.09 -8.33
C PRO A 222 13.06 8.14 -7.71
N HIS A 223 12.06 8.71 -7.03
CA HIS A 223 10.96 7.97 -6.42
C HIS A 223 9.64 8.69 -6.64
N TRP A 224 8.52 7.98 -6.53
CA TRP A 224 7.18 8.53 -6.69
C TRP A 224 6.73 9.39 -5.47
N THR A 225 7.33 9.22 -4.31
CA THR A 225 7.17 10.15 -3.17
C THR A 225 8.07 11.38 -3.35
N GLY A 226 7.89 12.39 -2.52
CA GLY A 226 8.73 13.59 -2.51
C GLY A 226 10.18 13.33 -2.11
N ARG A 227 11.05 14.24 -2.48
CA ARG A 227 12.46 14.22 -2.05
C ARG A 227 12.62 14.50 -0.57
N GLN A 228 11.66 15.22 0.02
CA GLN A 228 11.64 15.59 1.42
C GLN A 228 11.03 14.51 2.34
N ASN A 229 10.39 13.48 1.78
CA ASN A 229 9.91 12.34 2.53
C ASN A 229 11.06 11.59 3.18
N ALA A 230 10.88 11.18 4.43
CA ALA A 230 11.87 10.38 5.16
C ALA A 230 12.07 9.00 4.50
N PRO A 231 13.26 8.37 4.67
CA PRO A 231 13.47 6.99 4.23
C PRO A 231 12.48 5.97 4.83
N SER A 232 11.91 6.26 6.00
CA SER A 232 10.89 5.45 6.66
C SER A 232 9.49 5.61 6.05
N THR A 233 9.29 6.52 5.09
CA THR A 233 8.03 6.67 4.38
C THR A 233 7.66 5.37 3.70
N PHE A 234 6.41 4.93 3.90
CA PHE A 234 5.85 3.73 3.29
C PHE A 234 4.53 4.03 2.58
N GLY A 235 4.13 3.15 1.71
CA GLY A 235 2.86 3.27 0.98
C GLY A 235 2.87 2.47 -0.30
N HIS A 236 2.12 2.93 -1.28
CA HIS A 236 2.06 2.32 -2.60
C HIS A 236 1.53 3.31 -3.63
N PHE A 237 1.80 3.06 -4.90
CA PHE A 237 1.09 3.70 -6.01
C PHE A 237 0.34 2.65 -6.85
N GLY A 238 -0.66 3.08 -7.59
CA GLY A 238 -1.52 2.22 -8.37
C GLY A 238 -1.53 2.53 -9.86
N GLY A 239 -1.64 1.48 -10.68
CA GLY A 239 -1.76 1.58 -12.13
C GLY A 239 -2.99 2.37 -12.62
N ALA A 240 -3.90 2.74 -11.73
CA ALA A 240 -5.01 3.66 -12.02
C ALA A 240 -4.64 5.15 -11.87
N GLY A 241 -3.36 5.48 -11.70
CA GLY A 241 -2.90 6.84 -11.48
C GLY A 241 -3.07 7.31 -10.03
N THR A 242 -3.12 6.40 -9.09
CA THR A 242 -3.37 6.64 -7.67
C THR A 242 -2.08 6.51 -6.86
N MET A 243 -1.96 7.24 -5.76
CA MET A 243 -0.84 7.08 -4.84
C MET A 243 -1.27 7.34 -3.40
N MET A 244 -0.59 6.69 -2.46
CA MET A 244 -0.78 6.88 -1.03
C MET A 244 0.54 6.63 -0.30
N TRP A 245 0.90 7.55 0.59
CA TRP A 245 2.06 7.34 1.48
C TRP A 245 1.77 7.82 2.90
N VAL A 246 2.49 7.23 3.84
CA VAL A 246 2.59 7.65 5.24
C VAL A 246 4.05 7.91 5.56
N ASP A 247 4.35 9.05 6.14
CA ASP A 247 5.66 9.41 6.68
C ASP A 247 5.57 9.48 8.22
N PRO A 248 6.02 8.43 8.93
CA PRO A 248 5.93 8.37 10.38
C PRO A 248 6.75 9.47 11.07
N SER A 249 7.83 9.96 10.43
CA SER A 249 8.72 10.96 11.02
C SER A 249 8.04 12.32 11.22
N ILE A 250 7.03 12.61 10.41
CA ILE A 250 6.23 13.84 10.48
C ILE A 250 4.76 13.55 10.82
N ARG A 251 4.43 12.27 11.08
CA ARG A 251 3.08 11.81 11.44
C ARG A 251 2.02 12.28 10.45
N THR A 252 2.31 12.11 9.18
CA THR A 252 1.46 12.60 8.10
C THR A 252 1.31 11.53 7.04
N GLY A 253 0.09 11.38 6.54
CA GLY A 253 -0.24 10.61 5.35
C GLY A 253 -0.85 11.48 4.28
N LEU A 254 -0.62 11.12 3.03
CA LEU A 254 -1.22 11.74 1.85
C LEU A 254 -1.73 10.64 0.93
N VAL A 255 -2.93 10.84 0.39
CA VAL A 255 -3.50 10.02 -0.67
C VAL A 255 -3.98 10.92 -1.80
N ALA A 256 -3.76 10.48 -3.04
CA ALA A 256 -4.34 11.11 -4.22
C ALA A 256 -4.86 10.01 -5.18
N LEU A 257 -6.07 10.20 -5.64
CA LEU A 257 -6.78 9.31 -6.53
C LEU A 257 -7.11 10.02 -7.83
N THR A 258 -6.97 9.32 -8.95
CA THR A 258 -7.33 9.83 -10.28
C THR A 258 -8.04 8.75 -11.09
N ASP A 259 -8.62 9.13 -12.21
CA ASP A 259 -9.30 8.24 -13.17
C ASP A 259 -8.48 7.97 -14.43
N ARG A 260 -7.21 8.39 -14.48
CA ARG A 260 -6.33 8.17 -15.62
C ARG A 260 -5.30 7.09 -15.34
N SER A 261 -5.23 6.08 -16.23
CA SER A 261 -4.24 5.00 -16.10
C SER A 261 -2.80 5.53 -16.06
N PHE A 262 -2.00 5.04 -15.11
CA PHE A 262 -0.62 5.46 -14.89
C PHE A 262 0.23 5.41 -16.17
N ASP A 263 0.10 4.34 -16.98
CA ASP A 263 0.87 4.15 -18.20
C ASP A 263 0.63 5.26 -19.26
N GLU A 264 -0.50 5.97 -19.17
CA GLU A 264 -0.82 7.05 -20.11
C GLU A 264 -0.10 8.37 -19.80
N TRP A 265 0.47 8.52 -18.58
CA TRP A 265 1.08 9.76 -18.12
C TRP A 265 2.18 9.55 -17.06
N SER A 266 2.81 8.38 -17.04
CA SER A 266 3.71 7.93 -15.97
C SER A 266 4.82 8.91 -15.61
N GLU A 267 5.52 9.49 -16.61
CA GLU A 267 6.58 10.48 -16.36
C GLU A 267 6.04 11.74 -15.66
N GLN A 268 4.87 12.23 -16.12
CA GLN A 268 4.22 13.38 -15.49
C GLN A 268 3.67 13.02 -14.11
N ALA A 269 3.05 11.82 -13.95
CA ALA A 269 2.51 11.37 -12.68
C ALA A 269 3.59 11.35 -11.60
N VAL A 270 4.73 10.72 -11.84
CA VAL A 270 5.83 10.62 -10.87
C VAL A 270 6.34 12.01 -10.46
N SER A 271 6.50 12.94 -11.42
CA SER A 271 6.90 14.32 -11.10
C SER A 271 5.88 15.04 -10.24
N LEU A 272 4.61 15.01 -10.65
CA LEU A 272 3.52 15.71 -9.96
C LEU A 272 3.23 15.12 -8.57
N TRP A 273 3.37 13.80 -8.40
CA TRP A 273 3.26 13.14 -7.10
C TRP A 273 4.40 13.53 -6.16
N SER A 274 5.63 13.61 -6.68
CA SER A 274 6.79 14.10 -5.92
C SER A 274 6.60 15.56 -5.52
N GLU A 275 6.13 16.42 -6.44
CA GLU A 275 5.88 17.85 -6.19
C GLU A 275 4.80 18.09 -5.14
N VAL A 276 3.67 17.38 -5.19
CA VAL A 276 2.61 17.54 -4.16
C VAL A 276 3.07 17.00 -2.82
N SER A 277 3.87 15.94 -2.79
CA SER A 277 4.46 15.39 -1.57
C SER A 277 5.40 16.38 -0.91
N ASP A 278 6.33 16.97 -1.67
CA ASP A 278 7.25 17.99 -1.16
C ASP A 278 6.50 19.26 -0.71
N ALA A 279 5.50 19.72 -1.47
CA ALA A 279 4.67 20.85 -1.09
C ALA A 279 3.89 20.61 0.21
N THR A 280 3.39 19.38 0.41
CA THR A 280 2.73 18.97 1.65
C THR A 280 3.69 19.09 2.84
N ILE A 281 4.91 18.59 2.72
CA ILE A 281 5.91 18.65 3.79
C ILE A 281 6.31 20.11 4.09
N GLU A 282 6.48 20.94 3.07
CA GLU A 282 6.80 22.37 3.20
C GLU A 282 5.68 23.15 3.91
N GLU A 283 4.43 22.93 3.49
CA GLU A 283 3.26 23.54 4.12
C GLU A 283 3.21 23.23 5.62
N LEU A 284 3.41 21.96 5.98
CA LEU A 284 3.35 21.52 7.36
C LEU A 284 4.49 22.05 8.25
N ARG A 285 5.66 22.34 7.67
CA ARG A 285 6.76 22.99 8.39
C ARG A 285 6.48 24.46 8.70
N THR A 286 5.84 25.14 7.76
CA THR A 286 5.51 26.56 7.89
C THR A 286 4.49 26.83 9.01
N PHE A 287 3.58 25.88 9.29
CA PHE A 287 2.60 26.00 10.38
C PHE A 287 3.16 25.62 11.77
N LYS A 288 4.39 25.07 11.86
CA LYS A 288 5.06 24.77 13.14
C LYS A 288 5.96 25.92 13.64
N ALA A 289 6.22 26.93 12.81
CA ALA A 289 6.98 28.14 13.13
C ALA A 289 6.05 29.27 13.56
#